data_d3eeac1a7b55c87ee6c95ab121d6d725
#
_entry.id   d3eeac1a7b55c87ee6c95ab121d6d725
#
_cell.length_a   1.000
_cell.length_b   1.000
_cell.length_c   1.000
_cell.angle_alpha   90.00
_cell.angle_beta   90.00
_cell.angle_gamma   90.00
#
_symmetry.space_group_name_H-M   'P 1'
#
loop_
_entity.id
_entity.type
_entity.pdbx_description
1 polymer ?
#
loop_
_entity_poly.entity_id
_entity_poly.type
_entity_poly.pdbx_seq_one_letter_code
_entity_poly.pdbx_strand_id
1 'polypeptide(L)'
;MTTDKPWLAQYPKNVPKTINPDQYESLIDLYEECFDRFRMHPMTICMGVTHTYGDVDKASLAVAAWLQAQGIPKGSVVALMMPNVPQYLPTMIGILRAGYVCTPVNPLYTGRELRHQLNDSGAQVIFVVDNFAQVLEQVIEETDIKRIVLSKMGDMMGLKGILVNTVIRQVKRLVPKYNLNDPKYHVTKFPDVLKKGKSLPFQAPKTALQHKAILQYTGGTTGLSKGAVLTQRNVVAAAMQSEAWFRPVTSEINEVYINMVMALPLYHIFAYMLSLLGMRSGYTFILVPNPRDMPGFIKTLSKQPFHIFPAVNTLFKGLLDQPNFKDLDFSSLRLSQAGGMAATEQTAARWLEVTGCPMVEGWGMTECVAVGTNNIVIDRKFNGTIGTPGPSVDIIVIDEDGKEVGVNQAGELCIKGPNVMSGYFNKDSSSDFTEDGYFRTGDIVSMDEKGYFRLLDRKKDMILVSGFNVFPNEIESVMLDCKGIIECAVIGVPDEHQGEAVKIYIVPADNNVTKEDIKEFAIDNLTGYKCPRHIEFVSELPKSNVGKILRQKLREKHMSDNPQTL
;
A
#
# COMPACT_ATOMS: atom_id res chain seq x y z
N MET A 1 -12.90 22.05 21.65
CA MET A 1 -11.67 21.84 20.86
C MET A 1 -10.53 21.63 21.83
N THR A 2 -10.05 20.41 21.95
CA THR A 2 -8.84 20.15 22.73
C THR A 2 -7.67 20.77 21.99
N THR A 3 -7.22 21.95 22.45
CA THR A 3 -6.05 22.67 21.92
C THR A 3 -4.74 21.90 22.19
N ASP A 4 -4.82 20.80 22.90
CA ASP A 4 -3.67 20.05 23.39
C ASP A 4 -3.39 18.87 22.46
N LYS A 5 -2.24 18.96 21.75
CA LYS A 5 -1.73 17.90 20.87
C LYS A 5 -0.61 17.14 21.59
N PRO A 6 -0.95 16.20 22.50
CA PRO A 6 0.02 15.57 23.40
C PRO A 6 1.14 14.83 22.62
N TRP A 7 0.84 14.34 21.42
CA TRP A 7 1.82 13.66 20.56
C TRP A 7 3.01 14.54 20.13
N LEU A 8 2.85 15.88 20.10
CA LEU A 8 3.95 16.78 19.73
C LEU A 8 5.10 16.76 20.75
N ALA A 9 4.85 16.33 21.98
CA ALA A 9 5.87 16.14 23.00
C ALA A 9 6.69 14.85 22.79
N GLN A 10 6.17 13.91 22.00
CA GLN A 10 6.83 12.64 21.69
C GLN A 10 7.78 12.74 20.49
N TYR A 11 7.71 13.83 19.71
CA TYR A 11 8.52 13.94 18.51
C TYR A 11 10.01 13.92 18.83
N PRO A 12 10.80 13.13 18.10
CA PRO A 12 12.26 13.20 18.20
C PRO A 12 12.76 14.63 17.94
N LYS A 13 13.82 15.01 18.64
CA LYS A 13 14.35 16.39 18.63
C LYS A 13 14.57 16.96 17.22
N ASN A 14 14.90 16.11 16.26
CA ASN A 14 15.22 16.51 14.88
C ASN A 14 14.06 16.35 13.90
N VAL A 15 12.86 15.97 14.38
CA VAL A 15 11.64 15.88 13.57
C VAL A 15 10.86 17.17 13.71
N PRO A 16 10.61 17.92 12.62
CA PRO A 16 9.84 19.16 12.67
C PRO A 16 8.37 18.86 12.97
N LYS A 17 7.69 19.75 13.68
CA LYS A 17 6.24 19.64 13.94
C LYS A 17 5.40 19.86 12.67
N THR A 18 5.94 20.64 11.74
CA THR A 18 5.27 21.02 10.48
C THR A 18 6.24 20.92 9.31
N ILE A 19 5.69 20.67 8.12
CA ILE A 19 6.42 20.76 6.84
C ILE A 19 5.79 21.86 5.98
N ASN A 20 6.54 22.35 5.01
CA ASN A 20 6.06 23.32 4.04
C ASN A 20 6.11 22.75 2.61
N PRO A 21 5.03 22.14 2.11
CA PRO A 21 5.00 21.60 0.74
C PRO A 21 5.04 22.71 -0.32
N ASP A 22 4.66 23.93 0.03
CA ASP A 22 4.60 25.08 -0.89
C ASP A 22 6.00 25.66 -1.22
N GLN A 23 7.08 25.04 -0.70
CA GLN A 23 8.44 25.31 -1.17
C GLN A 23 8.72 24.78 -2.59
N TYR A 24 7.86 23.89 -3.10
CA TYR A 24 7.85 23.40 -4.48
C TYR A 24 6.68 24.03 -5.24
N GLU A 25 6.88 24.36 -6.51
CA GLU A 25 5.80 24.80 -7.38
C GLU A 25 4.95 23.62 -7.88
N SER A 26 5.60 22.44 -7.97
CA SER A 26 4.98 21.20 -8.42
C SER A 26 5.68 19.95 -7.88
N LEU A 27 5.06 18.78 -8.03
CA LEU A 27 5.71 17.48 -7.78
C LEU A 27 6.90 17.24 -8.73
N ILE A 28 6.88 17.86 -9.92
CA ILE A 28 7.96 17.71 -10.89
C ILE A 28 9.23 18.37 -10.37
N ASP A 29 9.15 19.52 -9.71
CA ASP A 29 10.31 20.20 -9.12
C ASP A 29 10.98 19.33 -8.06
N LEU A 30 10.18 18.62 -7.25
CA LEU A 30 10.72 17.64 -6.29
C LEU A 30 11.50 16.53 -7.00
N TYR A 31 10.99 16.01 -8.12
CA TYR A 31 11.71 14.98 -8.89
C TYR A 31 12.99 15.52 -9.50
N GLU A 32 12.95 16.73 -10.08
CA GLU A 32 14.14 17.36 -10.68
C GLU A 32 15.24 17.58 -9.63
N GLU A 33 14.88 18.09 -8.44
CA GLU A 33 15.81 18.21 -7.31
C GLU A 33 16.46 16.87 -6.96
N CYS A 34 15.67 15.79 -6.87
CA CYS A 34 16.20 14.46 -6.55
C CYS A 34 17.13 13.94 -7.65
N PHE A 35 16.77 14.12 -8.92
CA PHE A 35 17.58 13.67 -10.05
C PHE A 35 18.89 14.45 -10.17
N ASP A 36 18.87 15.74 -9.93
CA ASP A 36 20.09 16.58 -9.97
C ASP A 36 21.02 16.24 -8.82
N ARG A 37 20.47 16.09 -7.61
CA ARG A 37 21.24 15.81 -6.41
C ARG A 37 21.87 14.42 -6.41
N PHE A 38 21.17 13.41 -6.93
CA PHE A 38 21.57 12.00 -6.83
C PHE A 38 21.86 11.35 -8.18
N ARG A 39 22.09 12.10 -9.23
CA ARG A 39 22.23 11.66 -10.63
C ARG A 39 23.03 10.37 -10.82
N MET A 40 24.17 10.26 -10.11
CA MET A 40 25.09 9.12 -10.23
C MET A 40 24.79 7.98 -9.24
N HIS A 41 23.91 8.21 -8.28
CA HIS A 41 23.55 7.18 -7.31
C HIS A 41 22.75 6.05 -7.99
N PRO A 42 22.92 4.80 -7.56
CA PRO A 42 22.01 3.73 -7.93
C PRO A 42 20.61 4.04 -7.39
N MET A 43 19.60 3.98 -8.25
CA MET A 43 18.20 4.18 -7.86
C MET A 43 17.42 2.87 -7.75
N THR A 44 17.63 1.95 -8.70
CA THR A 44 16.93 0.66 -8.68
C THR A 44 17.88 -0.48 -8.94
N ILE A 45 17.71 -1.58 -8.21
CA ILE A 45 18.35 -2.87 -8.47
C ILE A 45 17.23 -3.89 -8.70
N CYS A 46 17.19 -4.50 -9.88
CA CYS A 46 16.21 -5.53 -10.21
C CYS A 46 16.88 -6.71 -10.89
N MET A 47 16.76 -7.91 -10.33
CA MET A 47 17.39 -9.12 -10.87
C MET A 47 18.90 -8.93 -11.19
N GLY A 48 19.60 -8.10 -10.39
CA GLY A 48 21.04 -7.80 -10.56
C GLY A 48 21.36 -6.86 -11.74
N VAL A 49 20.41 -6.07 -12.20
CA VAL A 49 20.62 -4.92 -13.08
C VAL A 49 20.35 -3.66 -12.29
N THR A 50 21.30 -2.72 -12.33
CA THR A 50 21.22 -1.43 -11.62
C THR A 50 20.94 -0.32 -12.61
N HIS A 51 20.04 0.60 -12.24
CA HIS A 51 19.84 1.87 -12.92
C HIS A 51 20.12 3.01 -11.94
N THR A 52 20.81 4.02 -12.40
CA THR A 52 21.07 5.25 -11.64
C THR A 52 19.84 6.17 -11.67
N TYR A 53 19.81 7.18 -10.78
CA TYR A 53 18.84 8.27 -10.87
C TYR A 53 18.86 8.94 -12.24
N GLY A 54 20.04 9.16 -12.81
CA GLY A 54 20.21 9.71 -14.17
C GLY A 54 19.67 8.82 -15.29
N ASP A 55 19.68 7.49 -15.12
CA ASP A 55 19.08 6.57 -16.10
C ASP A 55 17.55 6.63 -16.04
N VAL A 56 16.99 6.67 -14.83
CA VAL A 56 15.54 6.81 -14.61
C VAL A 56 15.05 8.17 -15.10
N ASP A 57 15.79 9.25 -14.84
CA ASP A 57 15.53 10.59 -15.34
C ASP A 57 15.40 10.60 -16.87
N LYS A 58 16.42 10.13 -17.59
CA LYS A 58 16.42 10.04 -19.06
C LYS A 58 15.28 9.20 -19.59
N ALA A 59 14.98 8.07 -18.95
CA ALA A 59 13.89 7.20 -19.37
C ALA A 59 12.52 7.88 -19.15
N SER A 60 12.32 8.57 -18.03
CA SER A 60 11.06 9.29 -17.75
C SER A 60 10.85 10.48 -18.69
N LEU A 61 11.91 11.21 -19.06
CA LEU A 61 11.83 12.26 -20.09
C LEU A 61 11.44 11.69 -21.45
N ALA A 62 11.99 10.53 -21.84
CA ALA A 62 11.63 9.86 -23.08
C ALA A 62 10.15 9.42 -23.09
N VAL A 63 9.65 8.88 -21.97
CA VAL A 63 8.22 8.55 -21.82
C VAL A 63 7.36 9.81 -21.93
N ALA A 64 7.75 10.89 -21.27
CA ALA A 64 7.01 12.16 -21.30
C ALA A 64 6.94 12.76 -22.72
N ALA A 65 8.07 12.84 -23.41
CA ALA A 65 8.13 13.35 -24.78
C ALA A 65 7.29 12.50 -25.74
N TRP A 66 7.35 11.17 -25.61
CA TRP A 66 6.53 10.28 -26.41
C TRP A 66 5.05 10.47 -26.16
N LEU A 67 4.63 10.58 -24.88
CA LEU A 67 3.22 10.81 -24.52
C LEU A 67 2.70 12.12 -25.08
N GLN A 68 3.46 13.21 -24.99
CA GLN A 68 3.06 14.51 -25.55
C GLN A 68 2.87 14.45 -27.08
N ALA A 69 3.73 13.70 -27.77
CA ALA A 69 3.63 13.50 -29.21
C ALA A 69 2.39 12.69 -29.65
N GLN A 70 1.65 12.07 -28.72
CA GLN A 70 0.43 11.32 -29.04
C GLN A 70 -0.80 12.22 -29.26
N GLY A 71 -0.70 13.52 -29.00
CA GLY A 71 -1.83 14.46 -29.17
C GLY A 71 -2.99 14.24 -28.21
N ILE A 72 -2.72 13.69 -27.02
CA ILE A 72 -3.72 13.47 -25.98
C ILE A 72 -3.96 14.80 -25.24
N PRO A 73 -5.20 15.15 -24.88
CA PRO A 73 -5.50 16.36 -24.13
C PRO A 73 -4.73 16.41 -22.79
N LYS A 74 -4.26 17.60 -22.40
CA LYS A 74 -3.62 17.80 -21.10
C LYS A 74 -4.58 17.40 -19.97
N GLY A 75 -4.04 16.79 -18.91
CA GLY A 75 -4.82 16.31 -17.78
C GLY A 75 -5.56 14.99 -18.03
N SER A 76 -5.45 14.39 -19.23
CA SER A 76 -5.97 13.05 -19.46
C SER A 76 -5.37 12.02 -18.52
N VAL A 77 -6.13 10.95 -18.28
CA VAL A 77 -5.69 9.87 -17.39
C VAL A 77 -4.93 8.80 -18.19
N VAL A 78 -3.81 8.38 -17.66
CA VAL A 78 -2.96 7.30 -18.18
C VAL A 78 -2.87 6.18 -17.14
N ALA A 79 -3.29 4.98 -17.54
CA ALA A 79 -3.23 3.80 -16.69
C ALA A 79 -1.83 3.14 -16.71
N LEU A 80 -1.37 2.69 -15.54
CA LEU A 80 -0.08 2.04 -15.37
C LEU A 80 -0.26 0.68 -14.66
N MET A 81 -0.21 -0.42 -15.44
CA MET A 81 -0.47 -1.79 -14.98
C MET A 81 0.80 -2.62 -15.04
N MET A 82 1.65 -2.49 -14.03
CA MET A 82 2.95 -3.16 -13.96
C MET A 82 3.24 -3.62 -12.52
N PRO A 83 3.97 -4.74 -12.32
CA PRO A 83 4.56 -5.09 -11.03
C PRO A 83 5.83 -4.25 -10.76
N ASN A 84 6.60 -4.60 -9.72
CA ASN A 84 7.85 -3.92 -9.38
C ASN A 84 8.97 -4.24 -10.39
N VAL A 85 8.95 -3.58 -11.52
CA VAL A 85 9.94 -3.72 -12.60
C VAL A 85 10.68 -2.41 -12.83
N PRO A 86 11.89 -2.40 -13.44
CA PRO A 86 12.70 -1.19 -13.59
C PRO A 86 11.97 -0.04 -14.29
N GLN A 87 11.10 -0.36 -15.25
CA GLN A 87 10.36 0.63 -16.02
C GLN A 87 9.15 1.24 -15.30
N TYR A 88 8.77 0.76 -14.11
CA TYR A 88 7.61 1.31 -13.37
C TYR A 88 7.81 2.79 -13.02
N LEU A 89 8.88 3.10 -12.27
CA LEU A 89 9.12 4.48 -11.81
C LEU A 89 9.35 5.47 -12.96
N PRO A 90 10.18 5.17 -13.97
CA PRO A 90 10.32 6.10 -15.10
C PRO A 90 9.03 6.30 -15.89
N THR A 91 8.13 5.29 -15.95
CA THR A 91 6.83 5.46 -16.59
C THR A 91 5.91 6.35 -15.75
N MET A 92 5.81 6.10 -14.45
CA MET A 92 5.02 6.92 -13.52
C MET A 92 5.45 8.39 -13.57
N ILE A 93 6.74 8.64 -13.43
CA ILE A 93 7.31 9.99 -13.47
C ILE A 93 7.12 10.63 -14.85
N GLY A 94 7.29 9.86 -15.93
CA GLY A 94 7.10 10.34 -17.29
C GLY A 94 5.66 10.75 -17.60
N ILE A 95 4.66 10.03 -17.06
CA ILE A 95 3.24 10.40 -17.17
C ILE A 95 3.01 11.76 -16.50
N LEU A 96 3.52 11.94 -15.27
CA LEU A 96 3.36 13.17 -14.51
C LEU A 96 4.12 14.35 -15.17
N ARG A 97 5.36 14.12 -15.65
CA ARG A 97 6.14 15.11 -16.40
C ARG A 97 5.44 15.57 -17.68
N ALA A 98 4.72 14.68 -18.34
CA ALA A 98 3.96 15.03 -19.54
C ALA A 98 2.72 15.88 -19.25
N GLY A 99 2.35 16.08 -17.98
CA GLY A 99 1.18 16.84 -17.55
C GLY A 99 -0.12 16.01 -17.54
N TYR A 100 0.01 14.68 -17.45
CA TYR A 100 -1.10 13.74 -17.35
C TYR A 100 -1.31 13.27 -15.91
N VAL A 101 -2.48 12.69 -15.65
CA VAL A 101 -2.83 12.07 -14.38
C VAL A 101 -2.54 10.57 -14.47
N CYS A 102 -1.81 10.02 -13.50
CA CYS A 102 -1.57 8.58 -13.47
C CYS A 102 -2.68 7.87 -12.70
N THR A 103 -3.17 6.74 -13.23
CA THR A 103 -3.97 5.79 -12.46
C THR A 103 -3.20 4.47 -12.38
N PRO A 104 -2.53 4.17 -11.23
CA PRO A 104 -1.90 2.89 -11.00
C PRO A 104 -2.95 1.78 -10.95
N VAL A 105 -2.71 0.69 -11.69
CA VAL A 105 -3.63 -0.45 -11.80
C VAL A 105 -2.98 -1.70 -11.23
N ASN A 106 -3.71 -2.43 -10.40
CA ASN A 106 -3.26 -3.71 -9.88
C ASN A 106 -3.18 -4.75 -11.02
N PRO A 107 -2.00 -5.29 -11.35
CA PRO A 107 -1.85 -6.27 -12.43
C PRO A 107 -2.62 -7.58 -12.22
N LEU A 108 -3.04 -7.85 -10.98
CA LEU A 108 -3.77 -9.05 -10.61
C LEU A 108 -5.29 -8.88 -10.60
N TYR A 109 -5.78 -7.75 -11.11
CA TYR A 109 -7.22 -7.54 -11.25
C TYR A 109 -7.86 -8.53 -12.23
N THR A 110 -9.09 -8.89 -11.93
CA THR A 110 -9.98 -9.57 -12.87
C THR A 110 -10.42 -8.61 -13.98
N GLY A 111 -10.94 -9.13 -15.09
CA GLY A 111 -11.49 -8.29 -16.14
C GLY A 111 -12.56 -7.32 -15.66
N ARG A 112 -13.43 -7.75 -14.71
CA ARG A 112 -14.46 -6.88 -14.12
C ARG A 112 -13.85 -5.67 -13.37
N GLU A 113 -12.83 -5.90 -12.55
CA GLU A 113 -12.17 -4.86 -11.78
C GLU A 113 -11.39 -3.91 -12.69
N LEU A 114 -10.69 -4.45 -13.67
CA LEU A 114 -9.93 -3.66 -14.66
C LEU A 114 -10.87 -2.76 -15.48
N ARG A 115 -11.95 -3.32 -16.04
CA ARG A 115 -12.96 -2.56 -16.78
C ARG A 115 -13.54 -1.43 -15.95
N HIS A 116 -13.90 -1.71 -14.69
CA HIS A 116 -14.43 -0.69 -13.80
C HIS A 116 -13.45 0.47 -13.64
N GLN A 117 -12.19 0.20 -13.29
CA GLN A 117 -11.20 1.25 -13.06
C GLN A 117 -10.90 2.05 -14.33
N LEU A 118 -10.76 1.39 -15.48
CA LEU A 118 -10.48 2.07 -16.74
C LEU A 118 -11.61 3.01 -17.15
N ASN A 119 -12.87 2.57 -17.02
CA ASN A 119 -14.03 3.37 -17.36
C ASN A 119 -14.28 4.50 -16.38
N ASP A 120 -14.24 4.23 -15.07
CA ASP A 120 -14.47 5.26 -14.03
C ASP A 120 -13.38 6.34 -14.09
N SER A 121 -12.12 5.96 -14.34
CA SER A 121 -11.01 6.91 -14.47
C SER A 121 -10.99 7.67 -15.81
N GLY A 122 -11.66 7.16 -16.84
CA GLY A 122 -11.61 7.70 -18.21
C GLY A 122 -10.22 7.58 -18.85
N ALA A 123 -9.46 6.53 -18.51
CA ALA A 123 -8.12 6.32 -19.03
C ALA A 123 -8.14 6.09 -20.55
N GLN A 124 -7.29 6.81 -21.30
CA GLN A 124 -7.19 6.71 -22.76
C GLN A 124 -5.91 5.98 -23.22
N VAL A 125 -4.94 5.87 -22.36
CA VAL A 125 -3.67 5.18 -22.59
C VAL A 125 -3.43 4.21 -21.46
N ILE A 126 -2.91 3.03 -21.77
CA ILE A 126 -2.45 2.07 -20.77
C ILE A 126 -1.02 1.59 -21.05
N PHE A 127 -0.17 1.63 -20.04
CA PHE A 127 1.09 0.92 -20.01
C PHE A 127 0.88 -0.40 -19.27
N VAL A 128 1.14 -1.53 -19.93
CA VAL A 128 0.88 -2.86 -19.36
C VAL A 128 2.02 -3.83 -19.67
N VAL A 129 2.39 -4.65 -18.67
CA VAL A 129 3.31 -5.77 -18.92
C VAL A 129 2.57 -6.92 -19.58
N ASP A 130 3.16 -7.53 -20.60
CA ASP A 130 2.54 -8.54 -21.48
C ASP A 130 2.03 -9.79 -20.74
N ASN A 131 2.52 -10.05 -19.53
CA ASN A 131 1.97 -11.06 -18.62
C ASN A 131 0.49 -10.85 -18.29
N PHE A 132 0.02 -9.62 -18.35
CA PHE A 132 -1.34 -9.22 -17.97
C PHE A 132 -2.16 -8.72 -19.16
N ALA A 133 -1.61 -8.80 -20.37
CA ALA A 133 -2.26 -8.31 -21.59
C ALA A 133 -3.55 -9.08 -21.95
N GLN A 134 -3.66 -10.35 -21.54
CA GLN A 134 -4.87 -11.16 -21.75
C GLN A 134 -6.08 -10.60 -21.00
N VAL A 135 -5.88 -10.13 -19.76
CA VAL A 135 -6.97 -9.53 -18.98
C VAL A 135 -7.42 -8.21 -19.61
N LEU A 136 -6.47 -7.43 -20.16
CA LEU A 136 -6.82 -6.22 -20.92
C LEU A 136 -7.61 -6.55 -22.19
N GLU A 137 -7.19 -7.56 -22.96
CA GLU A 137 -7.89 -8.03 -24.16
C GLU A 137 -9.36 -8.35 -23.90
N GLN A 138 -9.66 -8.98 -22.76
CA GLN A 138 -11.02 -9.37 -22.38
C GLN A 138 -11.99 -8.20 -22.21
N VAL A 139 -11.46 -7.01 -21.91
CA VAL A 139 -12.29 -5.86 -21.52
C VAL A 139 -12.08 -4.61 -22.38
N ILE A 140 -11.07 -4.59 -23.22
CA ILE A 140 -10.63 -3.37 -23.91
C ILE A 140 -11.72 -2.77 -24.80
N GLU A 141 -12.57 -3.61 -25.41
CA GLU A 141 -13.67 -3.15 -26.27
C GLU A 141 -14.76 -2.39 -25.50
N GLU A 142 -14.83 -2.61 -24.18
CA GLU A 142 -15.76 -1.95 -23.27
C GLU A 142 -15.11 -0.74 -22.55
N THR A 143 -13.95 -0.25 -23.03
CA THR A 143 -13.19 0.86 -22.42
C THR A 143 -12.86 1.95 -23.44
N ASP A 144 -12.48 3.13 -22.92
CA ASP A 144 -12.02 4.27 -23.73
C ASP A 144 -10.52 4.22 -24.09
N ILE A 145 -9.85 3.09 -23.87
CA ILE A 145 -8.44 2.92 -24.21
C ILE A 145 -8.24 2.95 -25.71
N LYS A 146 -7.42 3.89 -26.18
CA LYS A 146 -7.05 4.07 -27.60
C LYS A 146 -5.60 3.71 -27.88
N ARG A 147 -4.74 3.77 -26.88
CA ARG A 147 -3.31 3.49 -27.01
C ARG A 147 -2.84 2.52 -25.94
N ILE A 148 -2.08 1.52 -26.39
CA ILE A 148 -1.52 0.48 -25.52
C ILE A 148 -0.01 0.51 -25.65
N VAL A 149 0.69 0.63 -24.54
CA VAL A 149 2.14 0.42 -24.48
C VAL A 149 2.39 -0.94 -23.83
N LEU A 150 2.83 -1.89 -24.65
CA LEU A 150 3.19 -3.24 -24.19
C LEU A 150 4.65 -3.25 -23.73
N SER A 151 4.84 -3.57 -22.46
CA SER A 151 6.15 -3.80 -21.85
C SER A 151 6.35 -5.28 -21.54
N LYS A 152 7.60 -5.70 -21.36
CA LYS A 152 7.99 -7.03 -20.90
C LYS A 152 8.74 -6.92 -19.59
N MET A 153 8.73 -7.98 -18.79
CA MET A 153 9.40 -8.00 -17.49
C MET A 153 10.88 -7.60 -17.55
N GLY A 154 11.59 -7.97 -18.61
CA GLY A 154 13.01 -7.68 -18.82
C GLY A 154 13.30 -6.39 -19.60
N ASP A 155 12.30 -5.55 -19.91
CA ASP A 155 12.57 -4.27 -20.55
C ASP A 155 13.43 -3.39 -19.62
N MET A 156 14.30 -2.56 -20.18
CA MET A 156 15.37 -1.83 -19.49
C MET A 156 16.51 -2.68 -18.88
N MET A 157 16.52 -4.00 -19.04
CA MET A 157 17.60 -4.84 -18.50
C MET A 157 18.69 -5.21 -19.53
N GLY A 158 18.73 -4.56 -20.69
CA GLY A 158 19.71 -4.82 -21.75
C GLY A 158 19.72 -6.29 -22.21
N LEU A 159 20.90 -6.86 -22.42
CA LEU A 159 21.04 -8.27 -22.84
C LEU A 159 20.44 -9.26 -21.84
N LYS A 160 20.55 -8.98 -20.55
CA LYS A 160 19.93 -9.81 -19.50
C LYS A 160 18.42 -9.83 -19.62
N GLY A 161 17.80 -8.73 -20.06
CA GLY A 161 16.37 -8.64 -20.29
C GLY A 161 15.88 -9.60 -21.38
N ILE A 162 16.67 -9.82 -22.41
CA ILE A 162 16.35 -10.82 -23.46
C ILE A 162 16.25 -12.21 -22.84
N LEU A 163 17.21 -12.58 -21.99
CA LEU A 163 17.21 -13.87 -21.30
C LEU A 163 16.00 -13.98 -20.35
N VAL A 164 15.75 -12.94 -19.54
CA VAL A 164 14.59 -12.88 -18.61
C VAL A 164 13.28 -13.08 -19.38
N ASN A 165 13.07 -12.33 -20.47
CA ASN A 165 11.87 -12.42 -21.29
C ASN A 165 11.69 -13.81 -21.92
N THR A 166 12.80 -14.42 -22.38
CA THR A 166 12.78 -15.77 -22.96
C THR A 166 12.40 -16.82 -21.91
N VAL A 167 13.01 -16.75 -20.72
CA VAL A 167 12.70 -17.67 -19.62
C VAL A 167 11.25 -17.54 -19.18
N ILE A 168 10.76 -16.32 -19.00
CA ILE A 168 9.37 -16.07 -18.57
C ILE A 168 8.37 -16.57 -19.61
N ARG A 169 8.62 -16.33 -20.90
CA ARG A 169 7.68 -16.68 -21.97
C ARG A 169 7.76 -18.15 -22.38
N GLN A 170 8.97 -18.69 -22.58
CA GLN A 170 9.16 -20.01 -23.18
C GLN A 170 9.35 -21.13 -22.14
N VAL A 171 10.06 -20.85 -21.03
CA VAL A 171 10.37 -21.86 -20.01
C VAL A 171 9.27 -21.89 -18.95
N LYS A 172 9.00 -20.76 -18.32
CA LYS A 172 7.98 -20.65 -17.26
C LYS A 172 6.54 -20.53 -17.80
N ARG A 173 6.37 -20.16 -19.07
CA ARG A 173 5.09 -19.97 -19.76
C ARG A 173 4.11 -19.05 -19.00
N LEU A 174 4.66 -17.99 -18.39
CA LEU A 174 3.91 -17.02 -17.57
C LEU A 174 3.30 -15.88 -18.40
N VAL A 175 3.44 -15.89 -19.72
CA VAL A 175 2.79 -14.94 -20.62
C VAL A 175 1.67 -15.66 -21.36
N PRO A 176 0.40 -15.43 -21.00
CA PRO A 176 -0.74 -16.00 -21.70
C PRO A 176 -0.80 -15.55 -23.17
N LYS A 177 -1.54 -16.28 -23.98
CA LYS A 177 -1.83 -15.85 -25.36
C LYS A 177 -2.81 -14.67 -25.29
N TYR A 178 -2.55 -13.63 -26.07
CA TYR A 178 -3.42 -12.47 -26.24
C TYR A 178 -3.34 -11.96 -27.67
N ASN A 179 -4.39 -11.26 -28.12
CA ASN A 179 -4.46 -10.60 -29.41
C ASN A 179 -4.97 -9.16 -29.25
N LEU A 180 -4.05 -8.20 -29.33
CA LEU A 180 -4.32 -6.77 -29.29
C LEU A 180 -3.97 -6.11 -30.63
N ASN A 181 -4.06 -6.87 -31.75
CA ASN A 181 -3.62 -6.41 -33.09
C ASN A 181 -4.68 -5.62 -33.85
N ASP A 182 -5.85 -5.34 -33.27
CA ASP A 182 -6.85 -4.49 -33.91
C ASP A 182 -6.24 -3.08 -34.17
N PRO A 183 -6.21 -2.60 -35.43
CA PRO A 183 -5.63 -1.29 -35.78
C PRO A 183 -6.24 -0.09 -35.04
N LYS A 184 -7.46 -0.23 -34.50
CA LYS A 184 -8.09 0.83 -33.68
C LYS A 184 -7.32 1.12 -32.39
N TYR A 185 -6.55 0.12 -31.87
CA TYR A 185 -5.68 0.27 -30.73
C TYR A 185 -4.25 0.51 -31.23
N HIS A 186 -3.74 1.70 -31.01
CA HIS A 186 -2.36 2.02 -31.36
C HIS A 186 -1.38 1.33 -30.40
N VAL A 187 -0.99 0.08 -30.70
CA VAL A 187 -0.09 -0.71 -29.87
C VAL A 187 1.37 -0.33 -30.16
N THR A 188 2.11 0.03 -29.11
CA THR A 188 3.53 0.39 -29.18
C THR A 188 4.30 -0.44 -28.14
N LYS A 189 5.49 -0.93 -28.48
CA LYS A 189 6.38 -1.62 -27.53
C LYS A 189 7.10 -0.60 -26.65
N PHE A 190 7.27 -0.89 -25.38
CA PHE A 190 7.94 0.03 -24.44
C PHE A 190 9.37 0.44 -24.88
N PRO A 191 10.22 -0.45 -25.40
CA PRO A 191 11.53 -0.05 -25.94
C PRO A 191 11.43 0.97 -27.09
N ASP A 192 10.38 0.90 -27.91
CA ASP A 192 10.15 1.85 -29.00
C ASP A 192 9.69 3.22 -28.46
N VAL A 193 8.94 3.23 -27.34
CA VAL A 193 8.59 4.46 -26.61
C VAL A 193 9.87 5.17 -26.17
N LEU A 194 10.77 4.46 -25.51
CA LEU A 194 12.05 5.02 -25.07
C LEU A 194 12.93 5.49 -26.24
N LYS A 195 13.01 4.68 -27.31
CA LYS A 195 13.81 5.04 -28.50
C LYS A 195 13.27 6.27 -29.19
N LYS A 196 11.97 6.32 -29.46
CA LYS A 196 11.31 7.46 -30.13
C LYS A 196 11.33 8.70 -29.25
N GLY A 197 11.00 8.55 -27.95
CA GLY A 197 10.94 9.67 -27.02
C GLY A 197 12.25 10.43 -26.85
N LYS A 198 13.41 9.74 -26.94
CA LYS A 198 14.73 10.40 -26.90
C LYS A 198 14.97 11.40 -28.03
N SER A 199 14.29 11.25 -29.16
CA SER A 199 14.45 12.13 -30.33
C SER A 199 13.29 13.11 -30.50
N LEU A 200 12.24 13.02 -29.67
CA LEU A 200 11.10 13.92 -29.72
C LEU A 200 11.33 15.16 -28.84
N PRO A 201 10.82 16.32 -29.22
CA PRO A 201 10.84 17.49 -28.36
C PRO A 201 9.96 17.25 -27.13
N PHE A 202 10.47 17.68 -25.97
CA PHE A 202 9.72 17.70 -24.73
C PHE A 202 9.52 19.16 -24.31
N GLN A 203 8.30 19.54 -23.99
CA GLN A 203 7.96 20.82 -23.44
C GLN A 203 7.36 20.65 -22.04
N ALA A 204 8.07 21.12 -21.02
CA ALA A 204 7.58 21.03 -19.64
C ALA A 204 6.22 21.76 -19.54
N PRO A 205 5.14 21.05 -19.16
CA PRO A 205 3.85 21.70 -18.97
C PRO A 205 3.89 22.57 -17.70
N LYS A 206 3.16 23.67 -17.71
CA LYS A 206 2.91 24.41 -16.47
C LYS A 206 2.03 23.54 -15.58
N THR A 207 2.60 23.02 -14.52
CA THR A 207 1.91 22.27 -13.47
C THR A 207 1.92 23.08 -12.17
N ALA A 208 1.00 22.79 -11.29
CA ALA A 208 0.89 23.43 -9.99
C ALA A 208 0.46 22.41 -8.94
N LEU A 209 0.73 22.69 -7.69
CA LEU A 209 0.45 21.81 -6.56
C LEU A 209 -1.03 21.37 -6.47
N GLN A 210 -1.97 22.19 -6.96
CA GLN A 210 -3.40 21.90 -6.94
C GLN A 210 -3.83 20.92 -8.03
N HIS A 211 -2.99 20.70 -9.07
CA HIS A 211 -3.34 19.77 -10.15
C HIS A 211 -3.37 18.33 -9.65
N LYS A 212 -4.31 17.55 -10.20
CA LYS A 212 -4.36 16.11 -9.94
C LYS A 212 -3.06 15.45 -10.41
N ALA A 213 -2.49 14.61 -9.56
CA ALA A 213 -1.34 13.79 -9.90
C ALA A 213 -1.76 12.33 -10.13
N ILE A 214 -2.55 11.79 -9.19
CA ILE A 214 -2.87 10.36 -9.17
C ILE A 214 -4.37 10.19 -8.90
N LEU A 215 -4.99 9.28 -9.64
CA LEU A 215 -6.25 8.66 -9.26
C LEU A 215 -5.93 7.27 -8.69
N GLN A 216 -5.87 7.18 -7.37
CA GLN A 216 -5.52 5.95 -6.69
C GLN A 216 -6.79 5.19 -6.30
N TYR A 217 -7.03 4.05 -6.97
CA TYR A 217 -8.20 3.23 -6.65
C TYR A 217 -7.98 2.42 -5.39
N THR A 218 -8.98 2.49 -4.49
CA THR A 218 -8.96 1.75 -3.23
C THR A 218 -9.66 0.42 -3.41
N GLY A 219 -9.10 -0.64 -2.85
CA GLY A 219 -9.81 -1.92 -2.72
C GLY A 219 -10.91 -1.77 -1.67
N GLY A 220 -12.05 -1.21 -2.06
CA GLY A 220 -13.20 -1.06 -1.18
C GLY A 220 -13.68 -2.43 -0.67
N THR A 221 -13.89 -2.52 0.65
CA THR A 221 -14.42 -3.74 1.26
C THR A 221 -15.95 -3.81 1.17
N THR A 222 -16.61 -2.78 0.60
CA THR A 222 -18.07 -2.65 0.57
C THR A 222 -18.67 -2.38 -0.80
N GLY A 223 -17.90 -2.55 -1.90
CA GLY A 223 -18.43 -2.27 -3.24
C GLY A 223 -17.34 -2.07 -4.30
N LEU A 224 -17.71 -1.43 -5.40
CA LEU A 224 -16.77 -1.05 -6.45
C LEU A 224 -15.69 -0.10 -5.92
N SER A 225 -14.44 -0.31 -6.34
CA SER A 225 -13.31 0.54 -5.95
C SER A 225 -13.56 2.00 -6.33
N LYS A 226 -13.14 2.92 -5.45
CA LYS A 226 -13.27 4.37 -5.64
C LYS A 226 -11.90 4.97 -5.93
N GLY A 227 -11.81 5.91 -6.86
CA GLY A 227 -10.58 6.63 -7.16
C GLY A 227 -10.37 7.81 -6.22
N ALA A 228 -9.45 7.73 -5.26
CA ALA A 228 -9.03 8.87 -4.44
C ALA A 228 -8.27 9.87 -5.32
N VAL A 229 -8.67 11.15 -5.29
CA VAL A 229 -8.02 12.22 -6.03
C VAL A 229 -6.86 12.77 -5.23
N LEU A 230 -5.65 12.39 -5.62
CA LEU A 230 -4.42 12.89 -5.00
C LEU A 230 -3.82 14.00 -5.87
N THR A 231 -3.74 15.19 -5.31
CA THR A 231 -3.11 16.34 -5.95
C THR A 231 -1.58 16.24 -5.85
N GLN A 232 -0.85 17.02 -6.65
CA GLN A 232 0.60 17.09 -6.53
C GLN A 232 1.01 17.55 -5.13
N ARG A 233 0.25 18.46 -4.50
CA ARG A 233 0.48 18.92 -3.13
C ARG A 233 0.37 17.79 -2.12
N ASN A 234 -0.64 16.93 -2.25
CA ASN A 234 -0.79 15.79 -1.33
C ASN A 234 0.42 14.86 -1.40
N VAL A 235 0.91 14.59 -2.60
CA VAL A 235 2.05 13.70 -2.85
C VAL A 235 3.37 14.32 -2.35
N VAL A 236 3.60 15.61 -2.62
CA VAL A 236 4.77 16.35 -2.11
C VAL A 236 4.77 16.38 -0.58
N ALA A 237 3.62 16.69 0.02
CA ALA A 237 3.49 16.74 1.48
C ALA A 237 3.83 15.38 2.12
N ALA A 238 3.27 14.29 1.60
CA ALA A 238 3.54 12.93 2.10
C ALA A 238 5.01 12.55 1.99
N ALA A 239 5.68 12.91 0.88
CA ALA A 239 7.11 12.67 0.70
C ALA A 239 7.95 13.41 1.75
N MET A 240 7.63 14.68 2.03
CA MET A 240 8.33 15.51 3.02
C MET A 240 8.08 15.03 4.46
N GLN A 241 6.83 14.68 4.78
CA GLN A 241 6.43 14.15 6.10
C GLN A 241 7.19 12.85 6.40
N SER A 242 7.20 11.93 5.45
CA SER A 242 7.85 10.63 5.61
C SER A 242 9.38 10.78 5.72
N GLU A 243 9.99 11.61 4.87
CA GLU A 243 11.44 11.85 4.94
C GLU A 243 11.83 12.46 6.28
N ALA A 244 11.09 13.43 6.77
CA ALA A 244 11.35 14.04 8.08
C ALA A 244 11.22 13.04 9.23
N TRP A 245 10.25 12.11 9.15
CA TRP A 245 10.01 11.10 10.18
C TRP A 245 11.08 10.00 10.22
N PHE A 246 11.59 9.58 9.07
CA PHE A 246 12.59 8.51 8.96
C PHE A 246 14.03 9.01 9.13
N ARG A 247 14.28 10.31 8.91
CA ARG A 247 15.61 10.93 8.98
C ARG A 247 16.38 10.61 10.27
N PRO A 248 15.78 10.59 11.48
CA PRO A 248 16.52 10.27 12.71
C PRO A 248 17.25 8.94 12.67
N VAL A 249 16.63 7.90 12.08
CA VAL A 249 17.28 6.57 11.94
C VAL A 249 18.21 6.54 10.73
N THR A 250 17.78 7.12 9.60
CA THR A 250 18.53 6.98 8.36
C THR A 250 19.77 7.84 8.32
N SER A 251 19.82 8.94 9.09
CA SER A 251 21.05 9.73 9.26
C SER A 251 22.14 9.05 10.08
N GLU A 252 21.82 7.98 10.80
CA GLU A 252 22.80 7.16 11.51
C GLU A 252 23.47 6.09 10.62
N ILE A 253 22.97 5.89 9.40
CA ILE A 253 23.51 4.92 8.46
C ILE A 253 24.72 5.54 7.75
N ASN A 254 25.91 5.00 8.05
CA ASN A 254 27.18 5.50 7.51
C ASN A 254 27.59 4.85 6.18
N GLU A 255 26.65 4.19 5.49
CA GLU A 255 26.89 3.54 4.21
C GLU A 255 26.77 4.56 3.06
N VAL A 256 27.52 4.33 1.97
CA VAL A 256 27.49 5.23 0.80
C VAL A 256 26.11 5.28 0.17
N TYR A 257 25.39 4.14 0.17
CA TYR A 257 24.05 4.02 -0.36
C TYR A 257 23.15 3.28 0.61
N ILE A 258 21.97 3.83 0.86
CA ILE A 258 20.95 3.19 1.67
C ILE A 258 20.05 2.35 0.76
N ASN A 259 20.03 1.05 0.98
CA ASN A 259 19.20 0.13 0.21
C ASN A 259 17.88 -0.14 0.94
N MET A 260 16.76 0.13 0.26
CA MET A 260 15.41 -0.18 0.71
C MET A 260 14.84 -1.35 -0.08
N VAL A 261 14.32 -2.35 0.61
CA VAL A 261 13.63 -3.48 -0.04
C VAL A 261 12.26 -3.03 -0.51
N MET A 262 12.01 -3.15 -1.82
CA MET A 262 10.74 -2.78 -2.43
C MET A 262 9.99 -4.03 -2.88
N ALA A 263 9.44 -4.75 -1.89
CA ALA A 263 8.59 -5.93 -2.09
C ALA A 263 7.10 -5.58 -2.11
N LEU A 264 6.71 -4.48 -1.45
CA LEU A 264 5.36 -3.93 -1.55
C LEU A 264 5.10 -3.45 -2.99
N PRO A 265 3.90 -3.69 -3.53
CA PRO A 265 3.59 -3.34 -4.91
C PRO A 265 3.64 -1.83 -5.17
N LEU A 266 4.43 -1.38 -6.15
CA LEU A 266 4.56 0.04 -6.52
C LEU A 266 3.23 0.67 -7.01
N TYR A 267 2.29 -0.15 -7.51
CA TYR A 267 0.95 0.32 -7.85
C TYR A 267 0.08 0.63 -6.63
N HIS A 268 0.53 0.27 -5.43
CA HIS A 268 -0.12 0.63 -4.17
C HIS A 268 0.52 1.91 -3.60
N ILE A 269 -0.32 2.81 -3.08
CA ILE A 269 0.12 4.12 -2.60
C ILE A 269 1.21 4.04 -1.53
N PHE A 270 1.21 3.02 -0.67
CA PHE A 270 2.21 2.84 0.37
C PHE A 270 3.61 2.65 -0.22
N ALA A 271 3.77 1.75 -1.20
CA ALA A 271 5.07 1.56 -1.84
C ALA A 271 5.49 2.77 -2.67
N TYR A 272 4.53 3.43 -3.33
CA TYR A 272 4.82 4.65 -4.05
C TYR A 272 5.29 5.78 -3.12
N MET A 273 4.64 5.99 -1.97
CA MET A 273 5.06 6.95 -0.96
C MET A 273 6.49 6.63 -0.44
N LEU A 274 6.79 5.36 -0.18
CA LEU A 274 8.14 4.93 0.22
C LEU A 274 9.18 5.21 -0.88
N SER A 275 8.80 5.11 -2.16
CA SER A 275 9.69 5.47 -3.27
C SER A 275 9.99 6.98 -3.29
N LEU A 276 9.02 7.83 -2.98
CA LEU A 276 9.21 9.28 -2.88
C LEU A 276 10.11 9.67 -1.70
N LEU A 277 9.86 9.08 -0.52
CA LEU A 277 10.75 9.20 0.64
C LEU A 277 12.19 8.85 0.26
N GLY A 278 12.38 7.67 -0.36
CA GLY A 278 13.70 7.21 -0.75
C GLY A 278 14.35 8.08 -1.82
N MET A 279 13.58 8.59 -2.79
CA MET A 279 14.11 9.52 -3.80
C MET A 279 14.64 10.80 -3.16
N ARG A 280 13.92 11.40 -2.22
CA ARG A 280 14.37 12.61 -1.50
C ARG A 280 15.65 12.38 -0.71
N SER A 281 15.90 11.15 -0.30
CA SER A 281 17.06 10.74 0.52
C SER A 281 18.17 10.05 -0.29
N GLY A 282 17.99 9.86 -1.60
CA GLY A 282 18.98 9.22 -2.48
C GLY A 282 19.12 7.71 -2.28
N TYR A 283 18.04 7.01 -1.86
CA TYR A 283 18.05 5.57 -1.62
C TYR A 283 18.08 4.75 -2.91
N THR A 284 18.57 3.52 -2.77
CA THR A 284 18.50 2.48 -3.78
C THR A 284 17.36 1.52 -3.47
N PHE A 285 16.48 1.27 -4.44
CA PHE A 285 15.34 0.35 -4.30
C PHE A 285 15.70 -1.03 -4.82
N ILE A 286 15.71 -2.04 -3.96
CA ILE A 286 15.82 -3.44 -4.33
C ILE A 286 14.43 -3.91 -4.76
N LEU A 287 14.16 -3.90 -6.07
CA LEU A 287 12.86 -4.26 -6.61
C LEU A 287 12.65 -5.78 -6.57
N VAL A 288 11.53 -6.20 -5.97
CA VAL A 288 11.08 -7.59 -5.92
C VAL A 288 9.80 -7.71 -6.76
N PRO A 289 9.88 -8.22 -8.01
CA PRO A 289 8.73 -8.29 -8.91
C PRO A 289 7.64 -9.27 -8.46
N ASN A 290 8.01 -10.34 -7.78
CA ASN A 290 7.10 -11.34 -7.25
C ASN A 290 7.48 -11.73 -5.81
N PRO A 291 6.94 -11.06 -4.79
CA PRO A 291 7.24 -11.38 -3.39
C PRO A 291 6.65 -12.71 -2.91
N ARG A 292 5.78 -13.36 -3.69
CA ARG A 292 5.24 -14.70 -3.40
C ARG A 292 6.23 -15.83 -3.73
N ASP A 293 7.20 -15.58 -4.61
CA ASP A 293 8.33 -16.47 -4.87
C ASP A 293 9.36 -16.30 -3.73
N MET A 294 9.06 -16.88 -2.56
CA MET A 294 9.89 -16.75 -1.35
C MET A 294 11.34 -17.19 -1.57
N PRO A 295 11.65 -18.32 -2.24
CA PRO A 295 13.03 -18.68 -2.54
C PRO A 295 13.76 -17.66 -3.43
N GLY A 296 13.09 -17.14 -4.45
CA GLY A 296 13.60 -16.09 -5.33
C GLY A 296 13.80 -14.77 -4.61
N PHE A 297 12.93 -14.46 -3.65
CA PHE A 297 13.03 -13.27 -2.81
C PHE A 297 14.24 -13.35 -1.88
N ILE A 298 14.40 -14.44 -1.12
CA ILE A 298 15.56 -14.67 -0.23
C ILE A 298 16.87 -14.61 -1.04
N LYS A 299 16.91 -15.24 -2.22
CA LYS A 299 18.04 -15.15 -3.13
C LYS A 299 18.32 -13.71 -3.61
N THR A 300 17.30 -12.86 -3.68
CA THR A 300 17.48 -11.44 -4.00
C THR A 300 18.11 -10.70 -2.83
N LEU A 301 17.64 -10.94 -1.61
CA LEU A 301 18.16 -10.33 -0.39
C LEU A 301 19.61 -10.74 -0.10
N SER A 302 20.01 -11.99 -0.42
CA SER A 302 21.37 -12.47 -0.14
C SER A 302 22.45 -11.84 -1.02
N LYS A 303 22.10 -11.01 -2.01
CA LYS A 303 23.08 -10.47 -2.98
C LYS A 303 23.70 -9.13 -2.59
N GLN A 304 23.05 -8.38 -1.75
CA GLN A 304 23.49 -7.05 -1.29
C GLN A 304 22.92 -6.73 0.07
N PRO A 305 23.61 -5.87 0.86
CA PRO A 305 23.07 -5.40 2.12
C PRO A 305 21.76 -4.64 1.90
N PHE A 306 20.87 -4.68 2.89
CA PHE A 306 19.63 -3.90 2.93
C PHE A 306 19.45 -3.26 4.30
N HIS A 307 18.99 -2.01 4.31
CA HIS A 307 18.98 -1.15 5.49
C HIS A 307 17.56 -0.90 6.00
N ILE A 308 16.59 -0.84 5.06
CA ILE A 308 15.19 -0.54 5.34
C ILE A 308 14.33 -1.64 4.71
N PHE A 309 13.45 -2.22 5.52
CA PHE A 309 12.56 -3.32 5.10
C PHE A 309 11.10 -2.99 5.41
N PRO A 310 10.38 -2.33 4.49
CA PRO A 310 8.94 -2.13 4.65
C PRO A 310 8.17 -3.36 4.15
N ALA A 311 7.20 -3.82 4.96
CA ALA A 311 6.35 -4.95 4.60
C ALA A 311 5.02 -4.95 5.34
N VAL A 312 4.12 -5.84 4.95
CA VAL A 312 2.92 -6.20 5.67
C VAL A 312 3.19 -7.41 6.57
N ASN A 313 2.39 -7.59 7.62
CA ASN A 313 2.56 -8.70 8.59
C ASN A 313 2.66 -10.08 7.92
N THR A 314 1.83 -10.34 6.92
CA THR A 314 1.83 -11.62 6.19
C THR A 314 3.13 -11.87 5.43
N LEU A 315 3.81 -10.82 4.94
CA LEU A 315 5.10 -10.96 4.26
C LEU A 315 6.23 -11.23 5.25
N PHE A 316 6.24 -10.54 6.39
CA PHE A 316 7.17 -10.82 7.49
C PHE A 316 7.06 -12.27 7.94
N LYS A 317 5.83 -12.73 8.25
CA LYS A 317 5.56 -14.12 8.64
C LYS A 317 6.02 -15.10 7.55
N GLY A 318 5.64 -14.86 6.30
CA GLY A 318 6.01 -15.73 5.18
C GLY A 318 7.52 -15.90 4.99
N LEU A 319 8.32 -14.86 5.26
CA LEU A 319 9.78 -14.94 5.24
C LEU A 319 10.33 -15.70 6.45
N LEU A 320 9.82 -15.43 7.65
CA LEU A 320 10.22 -16.13 8.88
C LEU A 320 9.94 -17.64 8.83
N ASP A 321 8.95 -18.05 8.07
CA ASP A 321 8.62 -19.47 7.90
C ASP A 321 9.53 -20.19 6.87
N GLN A 322 10.42 -19.45 6.18
CA GLN A 322 11.41 -20.05 5.27
C GLN A 322 12.67 -20.47 6.03
N PRO A 323 13.11 -21.73 5.94
CA PRO A 323 14.22 -22.24 6.74
C PRO A 323 15.55 -21.52 6.53
N ASN A 324 15.80 -21.03 5.32
CA ASN A 324 17.03 -20.32 4.93
C ASN A 324 16.96 -18.79 5.07
N PHE A 325 15.86 -18.23 5.57
CA PHE A 325 15.76 -16.79 5.82
C PHE A 325 16.70 -16.33 6.94
N LYS A 326 16.82 -17.12 8.01
CA LYS A 326 17.72 -16.85 9.14
C LYS A 326 19.20 -16.85 8.79
N ASP A 327 19.57 -17.41 7.61
CA ASP A 327 20.96 -17.49 7.15
C ASP A 327 21.40 -16.21 6.40
N LEU A 328 20.49 -15.24 6.23
CA LEU A 328 20.81 -13.94 5.62
C LEU A 328 21.62 -13.06 6.59
N ASP A 329 22.41 -12.17 6.02
CA ASP A 329 23.11 -11.13 6.77
C ASP A 329 22.17 -9.93 7.03
N PHE A 330 21.81 -9.73 8.30
CA PHE A 330 21.00 -8.61 8.78
C PHE A 330 21.82 -7.49 9.42
N SER A 331 23.16 -7.55 9.39
CA SER A 331 24.03 -6.59 10.08
C SER A 331 23.82 -5.14 9.63
N SER A 332 23.37 -4.92 8.39
CA SER A 332 23.05 -3.60 7.84
C SER A 332 21.59 -3.17 8.07
N LEU A 333 20.69 -4.05 8.51
CA LEU A 333 19.27 -3.71 8.70
C LEU A 333 19.10 -2.76 9.90
N ARG A 334 18.46 -1.61 9.65
CA ARG A 334 18.26 -0.55 10.66
C ARG A 334 16.81 -0.27 10.95
N LEU A 335 15.92 -0.52 10.00
CA LEU A 335 14.51 -0.21 10.13
C LEU A 335 13.65 -1.27 9.42
N SER A 336 12.72 -1.86 10.16
CA SER A 336 11.68 -2.75 9.66
C SER A 336 10.33 -2.07 9.87
N GLN A 337 9.71 -1.58 8.77
CA GLN A 337 8.47 -0.82 8.82
C GLN A 337 7.28 -1.73 8.51
N ALA A 338 6.42 -1.96 9.50
CA ALA A 338 5.15 -2.63 9.30
C ALA A 338 4.04 -1.60 8.97
N GLY A 339 3.22 -1.90 7.99
CA GLY A 339 2.10 -1.04 7.60
C GLY A 339 1.10 -1.74 6.68
N GLY A 340 -0.04 -1.08 6.42
CA GLY A 340 -1.12 -1.62 5.58
C GLY A 340 -2.02 -2.64 6.26
N MET A 341 -1.56 -3.29 7.31
CA MET A 341 -2.30 -4.13 8.26
C MET A 341 -1.54 -4.20 9.59
N ALA A 342 -2.25 -4.50 10.67
CA ALA A 342 -1.64 -4.63 11.99
C ALA A 342 -0.58 -5.75 11.99
N ALA A 343 0.55 -5.51 12.64
CA ALA A 343 1.52 -6.54 12.95
C ALA A 343 1.11 -7.27 14.24
N THR A 344 1.32 -8.58 14.29
CA THR A 344 1.09 -9.34 15.51
C THR A 344 2.33 -9.31 16.40
N GLU A 345 2.13 -9.31 17.72
CA GLU A 345 3.23 -9.36 18.70
C GLU A 345 4.14 -10.58 18.44
N GLN A 346 3.55 -11.73 18.17
CA GLN A 346 4.27 -12.95 17.83
C GLN A 346 5.19 -12.77 16.61
N THR A 347 4.67 -12.16 15.52
CA THR A 347 5.49 -11.90 14.32
C THR A 347 6.60 -10.91 14.64
N ALA A 348 6.31 -9.85 15.42
CA ALA A 348 7.28 -8.83 15.79
C ALA A 348 8.41 -9.41 16.65
N ALA A 349 8.07 -10.26 17.63
CA ALA A 349 9.05 -10.94 18.50
C ALA A 349 9.97 -11.88 17.69
N ARG A 350 9.40 -12.74 16.85
CA ARG A 350 10.17 -13.63 15.96
C ARG A 350 11.07 -12.87 14.99
N TRP A 351 10.56 -11.77 14.44
CA TRP A 351 11.35 -10.93 13.54
C TRP A 351 12.56 -10.32 14.25
N LEU A 352 12.36 -9.79 15.45
CA LEU A 352 13.45 -9.25 16.28
C LEU A 352 14.49 -10.33 16.63
N GLU A 353 14.04 -11.54 17.00
CA GLU A 353 14.91 -12.67 17.32
C GLU A 353 15.81 -13.04 16.12
N VAL A 354 15.24 -13.13 14.93
CA VAL A 354 15.97 -13.56 13.73
C VAL A 354 16.85 -12.46 13.14
N THR A 355 16.38 -11.22 13.14
CA THR A 355 17.05 -10.12 12.41
C THR A 355 17.82 -9.16 13.30
N GLY A 356 17.57 -9.15 14.61
CA GLY A 356 18.09 -8.14 15.53
C GLY A 356 17.48 -6.73 15.32
N CYS A 357 16.55 -6.57 14.38
CA CYS A 357 15.93 -5.29 14.08
C CYS A 357 14.43 -5.31 14.44
N PRO A 358 13.97 -4.47 15.38
CA PRO A 358 12.58 -4.46 15.78
C PRO A 358 11.66 -3.91 14.68
N MET A 359 10.40 -4.34 14.68
CA MET A 359 9.36 -3.77 13.84
C MET A 359 8.86 -2.45 14.41
N VAL A 360 8.63 -1.49 13.53
CA VAL A 360 7.96 -0.22 13.81
C VAL A 360 6.68 -0.15 12.99
N GLU A 361 5.54 0.07 13.63
CA GLU A 361 4.27 0.17 12.94
C GLU A 361 3.94 1.61 12.54
N GLY A 362 3.28 1.74 11.40
CA GLY A 362 2.64 2.97 10.95
C GLY A 362 1.28 2.69 10.35
N TRP A 363 0.39 3.67 10.46
CA TRP A 363 -0.93 3.64 9.87
C TRP A 363 -1.08 4.74 8.82
N GLY A 364 -1.76 4.39 7.77
CA GLY A 364 -2.15 5.28 6.70
C GLY A 364 -3.07 4.58 5.72
N MET A 365 -3.71 5.35 4.89
CA MET A 365 -4.65 4.85 3.89
C MET A 365 -4.43 5.59 2.57
N THR A 366 -5.06 5.12 1.52
CA THR A 366 -4.93 5.72 0.19
C THR A 366 -5.28 7.20 0.19
N GLU A 367 -6.30 7.56 0.92
CA GLU A 367 -6.89 8.88 1.03
C GLU A 367 -5.96 9.91 1.71
N CYS A 368 -4.91 9.45 2.39
CA CYS A 368 -3.89 10.32 2.99
C CYS A 368 -2.46 9.99 2.48
N VAL A 369 -2.33 9.45 1.26
CA VAL A 369 -1.05 9.08 0.63
C VAL A 369 -0.21 8.18 1.55
N ALA A 370 -0.86 7.25 2.26
CA ALA A 370 -0.27 6.33 3.22
C ALA A 370 0.46 6.98 4.42
N VAL A 371 0.24 8.26 4.68
CA VAL A 371 0.84 8.99 5.81
C VAL A 371 -0.26 9.48 6.75
N GLY A 372 -0.39 8.85 7.90
CA GLY A 372 -1.27 9.24 8.99
C GLY A 372 -0.51 9.29 10.29
N THR A 373 -0.32 8.13 10.91
CA THR A 373 0.46 7.99 12.15
C THR A 373 1.64 7.04 11.95
N ASN A 374 2.66 7.19 12.78
CA ASN A 374 3.81 6.30 12.79
C ASN A 374 4.41 6.25 14.20
N ASN A 375 4.89 5.09 14.60
CA ASN A 375 5.66 4.98 15.83
C ASN A 375 6.99 5.71 15.70
N ILE A 376 7.58 6.06 16.84
CA ILE A 376 8.86 6.74 16.89
C ILE A 376 9.95 5.76 16.44
N VAL A 377 10.50 6.01 15.25
CA VAL A 377 11.42 5.06 14.59
C VAL A 377 12.73 4.83 15.36
N ILE A 378 13.18 5.82 16.16
CA ILE A 378 14.38 5.72 16.99
C ILE A 378 14.19 4.88 18.25
N ASP A 379 12.96 4.71 18.72
CA ASP A 379 12.68 3.92 19.93
C ASP A 379 12.92 2.42 19.69
N ARG A 380 12.91 2.02 18.41
CA ARG A 380 13.19 0.65 17.97
C ARG A 380 12.44 -0.39 18.80
N LYS A 381 11.14 -0.14 19.00
CA LYS A 381 10.30 -0.97 19.86
C LYS A 381 8.93 -1.18 19.23
N PHE A 382 8.50 -2.43 19.19
CA PHE A 382 7.10 -2.77 18.93
C PHE A 382 6.29 -2.49 20.20
N ASN A 383 5.19 -1.74 20.10
CA ASN A 383 4.36 -1.35 21.25
C ASN A 383 2.86 -1.60 21.03
N GLY A 384 2.48 -2.22 19.91
CA GLY A 384 1.07 -2.53 19.58
C GLY A 384 0.20 -1.30 19.34
N THR A 385 0.82 -0.13 19.07
CA THR A 385 0.10 1.08 18.64
C THR A 385 0.41 1.41 17.19
N ILE A 386 -0.45 2.20 16.57
CA ILE A 386 -0.17 2.74 15.23
C ILE A 386 0.66 4.03 15.28
N GLY A 387 1.12 4.43 16.47
CA GLY A 387 2.00 5.58 16.67
C GLY A 387 1.28 6.91 16.84
N THR A 388 1.98 7.98 16.54
CA THR A 388 1.54 9.37 16.65
C THR A 388 1.39 10.00 15.27
N PRO A 389 0.56 11.05 15.10
CA PRO A 389 0.45 11.78 13.82
C PRO A 389 1.81 12.28 13.33
N GLY A 390 2.02 12.24 12.01
CA GLY A 390 3.21 12.80 11.38
C GLY A 390 3.23 14.34 11.33
N PRO A 391 4.34 14.96 10.89
CA PRO A 391 4.43 16.42 10.75
C PRO A 391 3.29 17.01 9.91
N SER A 392 2.66 18.09 10.38
CA SER A 392 1.50 18.73 9.73
C SER A 392 0.27 17.83 9.58
N VAL A 393 0.21 16.69 10.25
CA VAL A 393 -0.99 15.86 10.34
C VAL A 393 -1.73 16.21 11.62
N ASP A 394 -3.02 16.39 11.52
CA ASP A 394 -3.93 16.61 12.63
C ASP A 394 -4.97 15.51 12.70
N ILE A 395 -5.25 15.01 13.89
CA ILE A 395 -6.19 13.91 14.12
C ILE A 395 -7.11 14.29 15.27
N ILE A 396 -8.40 14.06 15.07
CA ILE A 396 -9.42 14.06 16.12
C ILE A 396 -10.08 12.67 16.17
N VAL A 397 -10.58 12.30 17.32
CA VAL A 397 -11.35 11.07 17.52
C VAL A 397 -12.75 11.47 17.93
N ILE A 398 -13.76 11.02 17.18
CA ILE A 398 -15.16 11.44 17.40
C ILE A 398 -16.07 10.24 17.69
N ASP A 399 -17.12 10.48 18.45
CA ASP A 399 -18.21 9.53 18.69
C ASP A 399 -19.21 9.48 17.51
N GLU A 400 -20.32 8.77 17.70
CA GLU A 400 -21.37 8.65 16.69
C GLU A 400 -22.11 9.97 16.44
N ASP A 401 -22.18 10.84 17.43
CA ASP A 401 -22.77 12.19 17.35
C ASP A 401 -21.82 13.21 16.71
N GLY A 402 -20.58 12.83 16.39
CA GLY A 402 -19.56 13.71 15.82
C GLY A 402 -18.83 14.57 16.84
N LYS A 403 -18.95 14.29 18.13
CA LYS A 403 -18.24 15.00 19.20
C LYS A 403 -16.90 14.36 19.49
N GLU A 404 -15.89 15.18 19.76
CA GLU A 404 -14.58 14.68 20.18
C GLU A 404 -14.69 13.88 21.48
N VAL A 405 -14.06 12.69 21.52
CA VAL A 405 -13.98 11.84 22.69
C VAL A 405 -12.72 12.12 23.51
N GLY A 406 -12.73 11.73 24.77
CA GLY A 406 -11.59 11.89 25.68
C GLY A 406 -10.49 10.83 25.45
N VAL A 407 -9.40 11.01 26.22
CA VAL A 407 -8.28 10.06 26.28
C VAL A 407 -8.78 8.67 26.70
N ASN A 408 -8.24 7.61 26.08
CA ASN A 408 -8.61 6.21 26.28
C ASN A 408 -10.06 5.85 25.91
N GLN A 409 -10.78 6.73 25.23
CA GLN A 409 -12.12 6.44 24.73
C GLN A 409 -12.05 6.04 23.25
N ALA A 410 -12.90 5.08 22.85
CA ALA A 410 -13.02 4.64 21.48
C ALA A 410 -13.85 5.62 20.65
N GLY A 411 -13.41 5.89 19.42
CA GLY A 411 -14.14 6.71 18.47
C GLY A 411 -13.57 6.60 17.06
N GLU A 412 -14.25 7.22 16.09
CA GLU A 412 -13.80 7.27 14.71
C GLU A 412 -12.62 8.24 14.55
N LEU A 413 -11.52 7.73 14.00
CA LEU A 413 -10.38 8.57 13.63
C LEU A 413 -10.74 9.46 12.45
N CYS A 414 -10.59 10.76 12.62
CA CYS A 414 -10.73 11.74 11.55
C CYS A 414 -9.41 12.49 11.37
N ILE A 415 -8.93 12.58 10.11
CA ILE A 415 -7.61 13.10 9.79
C ILE A 415 -7.67 14.35 8.92
N LYS A 416 -6.80 15.32 9.20
CA LYS A 416 -6.60 16.52 8.39
C LYS A 416 -5.11 16.77 8.19
N GLY A 417 -4.73 17.16 6.98
CA GLY A 417 -3.33 17.45 6.65
C GLY A 417 -3.13 17.77 5.17
N PRO A 418 -1.97 18.30 4.81
CA PRO A 418 -1.67 18.65 3.41
C PRO A 418 -1.57 17.43 2.49
N ASN A 419 -1.42 16.23 3.05
CA ASN A 419 -1.36 14.94 2.36
C ASN A 419 -2.75 14.28 2.19
N VAL A 420 -3.81 14.82 2.78
CA VAL A 420 -5.17 14.26 2.68
C VAL A 420 -5.78 14.62 1.32
N MET A 421 -6.41 13.65 0.66
CA MET A 421 -7.05 13.79 -0.64
C MET A 421 -8.08 14.93 -0.69
N SER A 422 -8.40 15.38 -1.88
CA SER A 422 -9.48 16.36 -2.08
C SER A 422 -10.89 15.75 -2.19
N GLY A 423 -10.99 14.43 -2.22
CA GLY A 423 -12.25 13.68 -2.36
C GLY A 423 -12.10 12.52 -3.35
N TYR A 424 -13.20 11.80 -3.60
CA TYR A 424 -13.24 10.72 -4.59
C TYR A 424 -13.63 11.24 -5.97
N PHE A 425 -13.01 10.66 -6.99
CA PHE A 425 -13.25 11.03 -8.39
C PHE A 425 -14.68 10.69 -8.80
N ASN A 426 -15.35 11.62 -9.50
CA ASN A 426 -16.74 11.50 -9.97
C ASN A 426 -17.77 11.22 -8.86
N LYS A 427 -17.47 11.59 -7.59
CA LYS A 427 -18.39 11.38 -6.46
C LYS A 427 -18.49 12.64 -5.61
N ASP A 428 -19.67 12.85 -5.04
CA ASP A 428 -19.81 13.79 -3.94
C ASP A 428 -19.17 13.18 -2.69
N SER A 429 -18.17 13.85 -2.18
CA SER A 429 -17.41 13.47 -0.98
C SER A 429 -17.71 14.36 0.22
N SER A 430 -18.74 15.18 0.17
CA SER A 430 -19.08 16.11 1.26
C SER A 430 -19.32 15.38 2.58
N SER A 431 -19.97 14.22 2.55
CA SER A 431 -20.22 13.38 3.72
C SER A 431 -18.99 12.63 4.23
N ASP A 432 -17.93 12.52 3.42
CA ASP A 432 -16.69 11.86 3.81
C ASP A 432 -15.84 12.76 4.73
N PHE A 433 -16.22 14.03 4.91
CA PHE A 433 -15.52 15.01 5.75
C PHE A 433 -16.43 15.54 6.87
N THR A 434 -15.80 15.94 7.97
CA THR A 434 -16.50 16.73 9.01
C THR A 434 -16.68 18.19 8.56
N GLU A 435 -17.52 18.96 9.25
CA GLU A 435 -17.72 20.39 8.96
C GLU A 435 -16.40 21.18 9.04
N ASP A 436 -15.49 20.78 9.95
CA ASP A 436 -14.16 21.39 10.11
C ASP A 436 -13.13 20.86 9.08
N GLY A 437 -13.53 20.01 8.14
CA GLY A 437 -12.70 19.52 7.03
C GLY A 437 -11.74 18.39 7.42
N TYR A 438 -12.02 17.60 8.45
CA TYR A 438 -11.33 16.35 8.73
C TYR A 438 -11.95 15.22 7.91
N PHE A 439 -11.13 14.43 7.25
CA PHE A 439 -11.57 13.23 6.52
C PHE A 439 -11.92 12.11 7.51
N ARG A 440 -13.11 11.54 7.39
CA ARG A 440 -13.59 10.40 8.19
C ARG A 440 -13.01 9.11 7.65
N THR A 441 -12.16 8.46 8.43
CA THR A 441 -11.41 7.29 7.94
C THR A 441 -12.21 5.98 7.98
N GLY A 442 -13.24 5.94 8.83
CA GLY A 442 -13.95 4.71 9.16
C GLY A 442 -13.14 3.75 10.02
N ASP A 443 -11.98 4.16 10.54
CA ASP A 443 -11.18 3.39 11.51
C ASP A 443 -11.55 3.82 12.93
N ILE A 444 -11.82 2.86 13.82
CA ILE A 444 -12.07 3.10 15.23
C ILE A 444 -10.76 2.96 16.00
N VAL A 445 -10.44 3.99 16.77
CA VAL A 445 -9.20 4.08 17.55
C VAL A 445 -9.46 4.55 18.96
N SER A 446 -8.47 4.41 19.83
CA SER A 446 -8.34 5.15 21.08
C SER A 446 -6.98 5.85 21.12
N MET A 447 -6.91 7.01 21.80
CA MET A 447 -5.67 7.76 22.00
C MET A 447 -5.28 7.73 23.49
N ASP A 448 -4.03 7.43 23.80
CA ASP A 448 -3.54 7.48 25.18
C ASP A 448 -3.13 8.92 25.60
N GLU A 449 -2.77 9.09 26.88
CA GLU A 449 -2.36 10.37 27.46
C GLU A 449 -1.11 10.98 26.80
N LYS A 450 -0.30 10.16 26.13
CA LYS A 450 0.92 10.58 25.43
C LYS A 450 0.65 10.92 23.96
N GLY A 451 -0.57 10.64 23.48
CA GLY A 451 -0.96 10.87 22.08
C GLY A 451 -0.59 9.74 21.13
N TYR A 452 -0.34 8.52 21.64
CA TYR A 452 -0.25 7.31 20.81
C TYR A 452 -1.65 6.79 20.52
N PHE A 453 -1.87 6.41 19.26
CA PHE A 453 -3.13 5.85 18.81
C PHE A 453 -3.06 4.33 18.74
N ARG A 454 -4.11 3.68 19.20
CA ARG A 454 -4.32 2.23 19.04
C ARG A 454 -5.50 2.02 18.09
N LEU A 455 -5.26 1.27 17.02
CA LEU A 455 -6.32 0.84 16.12
C LEU A 455 -7.11 -0.30 16.78
N LEU A 456 -8.41 -0.08 16.96
CA LEU A 456 -9.31 -1.07 17.53
C LEU A 456 -9.92 -1.91 16.43
N ASP A 457 -10.60 -1.28 15.45
CA ASP A 457 -11.18 -1.97 14.30
C ASP A 457 -11.63 -0.99 13.20
N ARG A 458 -12.30 -1.52 12.18
CA ARG A 458 -13.07 -0.76 11.19
C ARG A 458 -14.50 -0.57 11.68
N LYS A 459 -15.05 0.64 11.58
CA LYS A 459 -16.43 0.98 11.94
C LYS A 459 -17.46 0.01 11.35
N LYS A 460 -17.29 -0.36 10.08
CA LYS A 460 -18.16 -1.30 9.35
C LYS A 460 -17.97 -2.77 9.68
N ASP A 461 -16.86 -3.13 10.32
CA ASP A 461 -16.56 -4.51 10.73
C ASP A 461 -16.91 -4.73 12.20
N MET A 462 -17.16 -3.67 12.97
CA MET A 462 -17.64 -3.70 14.35
C MET A 462 -18.94 -4.49 14.43
N ILE A 463 -19.05 -5.35 15.44
CA ILE A 463 -20.20 -6.22 15.69
C ILE A 463 -21.02 -5.63 16.83
N LEU A 464 -22.32 -5.51 16.64
CA LEU A 464 -23.21 -4.95 17.66
C LEU A 464 -23.93 -6.08 18.42
N VAL A 465 -23.35 -6.55 19.52
CA VAL A 465 -23.89 -7.65 20.32
C VAL A 465 -24.68 -7.08 21.50
N SER A 466 -26.00 -7.19 21.49
CA SER A 466 -26.88 -6.66 22.57
C SER A 466 -26.62 -5.20 22.93
N GLY A 467 -26.26 -4.36 21.95
CA GLY A 467 -25.91 -2.95 22.14
C GLY A 467 -24.46 -2.70 22.57
N PHE A 468 -23.64 -3.73 22.71
CA PHE A 468 -22.20 -3.57 22.98
C PHE A 468 -21.40 -3.60 21.68
N ASN A 469 -20.49 -2.63 21.53
CA ASN A 469 -19.53 -2.60 20.43
C ASN A 469 -18.47 -3.66 20.65
N VAL A 470 -18.41 -4.66 19.78
CA VAL A 470 -17.43 -5.75 19.78
C VAL A 470 -16.51 -5.60 18.57
N PHE A 471 -15.23 -5.61 18.83
CA PHE A 471 -14.20 -5.39 17.81
C PHE A 471 -13.59 -6.71 17.36
N PRO A 472 -13.79 -7.14 16.09
CA PRO A 472 -13.19 -8.35 15.54
C PRO A 472 -11.70 -8.49 15.80
N ASN A 473 -10.92 -7.42 15.61
CA ASN A 473 -9.46 -7.46 15.80
C ASN A 473 -9.05 -7.79 17.23
N GLU A 474 -9.83 -7.36 18.24
CA GLU A 474 -9.57 -7.69 19.65
C GLU A 474 -9.72 -9.19 19.88
N ILE A 475 -10.81 -9.76 19.36
CA ILE A 475 -11.08 -11.20 19.49
C ILE A 475 -10.01 -12.00 18.73
N GLU A 476 -9.71 -11.60 17.49
CA GLU A 476 -8.69 -12.25 16.66
C GLU A 476 -7.32 -12.26 17.35
N SER A 477 -6.93 -11.13 17.96
CA SER A 477 -5.67 -11.01 18.70
C SER A 477 -5.59 -12.00 19.87
N VAL A 478 -6.66 -12.09 20.68
CA VAL A 478 -6.72 -13.03 21.80
C VAL A 478 -6.73 -14.48 21.32
N MET A 479 -7.53 -14.76 20.29
CA MET A 479 -7.67 -16.15 19.79
C MET A 479 -6.42 -16.68 19.10
N LEU A 480 -5.53 -15.82 18.58
CA LEU A 480 -4.23 -16.22 18.03
C LEU A 480 -3.26 -16.77 19.09
N ASP A 481 -3.50 -16.49 20.37
CA ASP A 481 -2.72 -17.07 21.48
C ASP A 481 -3.21 -18.50 21.84
N CYS A 482 -4.35 -18.91 21.32
CA CYS A 482 -4.85 -20.28 21.49
C CYS A 482 -3.97 -21.26 20.71
N LYS A 483 -3.47 -22.27 21.40
CA LYS A 483 -2.61 -23.29 20.81
C LYS A 483 -3.31 -24.01 19.66
N GLY A 484 -2.66 -24.04 18.52
CA GLY A 484 -3.15 -24.75 17.33
C GLY A 484 -3.96 -23.85 16.36
N ILE A 485 -4.07 -22.55 16.60
CA ILE A 485 -4.59 -21.58 15.60
C ILE A 485 -3.42 -20.99 14.82
N ILE A 486 -3.43 -21.12 13.48
CA ILE A 486 -2.48 -20.45 12.58
C ILE A 486 -2.96 -19.03 12.24
N GLU A 487 -4.24 -18.95 11.86
CA GLU A 487 -4.91 -17.70 11.47
C GLU A 487 -6.37 -17.78 11.89
N CYS A 488 -6.96 -16.63 12.18
CA CYS A 488 -8.40 -16.53 12.38
C CYS A 488 -8.96 -15.24 11.81
N ALA A 489 -10.26 -15.21 11.59
CA ALA A 489 -11.00 -14.03 11.20
C ALA A 489 -12.37 -14.02 11.86
N VAL A 490 -12.79 -12.88 12.37
CA VAL A 490 -14.05 -12.69 13.08
C VAL A 490 -14.98 -11.81 12.27
N ILE A 491 -16.26 -12.18 12.21
CA ILE A 491 -17.33 -11.39 11.62
C ILE A 491 -18.56 -11.39 12.51
N GLY A 492 -19.40 -10.35 12.39
CA GLY A 492 -20.77 -10.37 12.89
C GLY A 492 -21.69 -11.14 11.95
N VAL A 493 -22.59 -11.91 12.54
CA VAL A 493 -23.67 -12.59 11.83
C VAL A 493 -25.00 -12.29 12.51
N PRO A 494 -26.12 -12.18 11.78
CA PRO A 494 -27.44 -11.91 12.38
C PRO A 494 -27.79 -12.91 13.47
N ASP A 495 -28.37 -12.43 14.58
CA ASP A 495 -28.84 -13.24 15.71
C ASP A 495 -30.17 -12.66 16.23
N GLU A 496 -31.20 -13.50 16.35
CA GLU A 496 -32.57 -13.10 16.72
C GLU A 496 -32.67 -12.48 18.13
N HIS A 497 -31.73 -12.80 19.03
CA HIS A 497 -31.80 -12.39 20.44
C HIS A 497 -30.90 -11.21 20.77
N GLN A 498 -29.82 -11.01 20.02
CA GLN A 498 -28.78 -10.01 20.34
C GLN A 498 -28.50 -9.01 19.21
N GLY A 499 -29.25 -9.09 18.11
CA GLY A 499 -28.99 -8.33 16.89
C GLY A 499 -27.88 -9.00 16.05
N GLU A 500 -26.65 -9.07 16.57
CA GLU A 500 -25.56 -9.82 15.93
C GLU A 500 -24.88 -10.76 16.94
N ALA A 501 -24.33 -11.87 16.42
CA ALA A 501 -23.49 -12.79 17.15
C ALA A 501 -22.08 -12.85 16.54
N VAL A 502 -21.09 -13.12 17.38
CA VAL A 502 -19.70 -13.30 16.95
C VAL A 502 -19.53 -14.65 16.26
N LYS A 503 -19.05 -14.66 15.01
CA LYS A 503 -18.61 -15.83 14.29
C LYS A 503 -17.12 -15.76 14.00
N ILE A 504 -16.38 -16.82 14.34
CA ILE A 504 -14.96 -16.95 14.06
C ILE A 504 -14.70 -18.03 13.01
N TYR A 505 -13.87 -17.70 12.01
CA TYR A 505 -13.27 -18.63 11.06
C TYR A 505 -11.84 -18.90 11.47
N ILE A 506 -11.43 -20.17 11.53
CA ILE A 506 -10.13 -20.59 12.04
C ILE A 506 -9.42 -21.45 11.00
N VAL A 507 -8.16 -21.12 10.73
CA VAL A 507 -7.22 -21.99 10.04
C VAL A 507 -6.43 -22.75 11.11
N PRO A 508 -6.67 -24.05 11.34
CA PRO A 508 -5.99 -24.82 12.36
C PRO A 508 -4.59 -25.25 11.90
N ALA A 509 -3.68 -25.45 12.84
CA ALA A 509 -2.34 -25.97 12.59
C ALA A 509 -2.36 -27.45 12.19
N ASP A 510 -3.29 -28.19 12.79
CA ASP A 510 -3.54 -29.60 12.53
C ASP A 510 -5.02 -29.94 12.86
N ASN A 511 -5.39 -31.21 12.71
CA ASN A 511 -6.76 -31.68 12.96
C ASN A 511 -7.06 -31.95 14.45
N ASN A 512 -6.16 -31.60 15.37
CA ASN A 512 -6.33 -31.91 16.79
C ASN A 512 -7.09 -30.82 17.55
N VAL A 513 -7.22 -29.62 16.97
CA VAL A 513 -7.94 -28.49 17.58
C VAL A 513 -9.43 -28.70 17.41
N THR A 514 -10.19 -28.72 18.50
CA THR A 514 -11.64 -28.91 18.50
C THR A 514 -12.38 -27.59 18.72
N LYS A 515 -13.69 -27.56 18.42
CA LYS A 515 -14.53 -26.40 18.72
C LYS A 515 -14.66 -26.17 20.24
N GLU A 516 -14.57 -27.23 21.00
CA GLU A 516 -14.61 -27.22 22.45
C GLU A 516 -13.39 -26.51 23.02
N ASP A 517 -12.18 -26.84 22.55
CA ASP A 517 -10.93 -26.15 22.95
C ASP A 517 -11.01 -24.63 22.67
N ILE A 518 -11.54 -24.27 21.49
CA ILE A 518 -11.72 -22.87 21.09
C ILE A 518 -12.70 -22.14 22.02
N LYS A 519 -13.83 -22.79 22.37
CA LYS A 519 -14.82 -22.21 23.29
C LYS A 519 -14.28 -22.04 24.69
N GLU A 520 -13.61 -23.06 25.23
CA GLU A 520 -13.00 -22.98 26.56
C GLU A 520 -11.98 -21.85 26.62
N PHE A 521 -11.07 -21.79 25.64
CA PHE A 521 -10.09 -20.71 25.57
C PHE A 521 -10.75 -19.33 25.49
N ALA A 522 -11.80 -19.19 24.68
CA ALA A 522 -12.53 -17.93 24.54
C ALA A 522 -13.22 -17.50 25.86
N ILE A 523 -13.84 -18.46 26.58
CA ILE A 523 -14.50 -18.19 27.87
C ILE A 523 -13.49 -17.72 28.92
N ASP A 524 -12.30 -18.30 28.94
CA ASP A 524 -11.26 -18.00 29.92
C ASP A 524 -10.59 -16.61 29.65
N ASN A 525 -10.61 -16.16 28.40
CA ASN A 525 -9.83 -14.98 27.98
C ASN A 525 -10.67 -13.80 27.45
N LEU A 526 -11.97 -13.99 27.21
CA LEU A 526 -12.87 -12.97 26.65
C LEU A 526 -14.12 -12.77 27.53
N THR A 527 -14.63 -11.55 27.55
CA THR A 527 -15.93 -11.26 28.18
C THR A 527 -17.03 -11.99 27.40
N GLY A 528 -18.05 -12.51 28.09
CA GLY A 528 -19.06 -13.41 27.54
C GLY A 528 -19.74 -12.95 26.24
N TYR A 529 -20.03 -11.64 26.08
CA TYR A 529 -20.61 -11.11 24.84
C TYR A 529 -19.61 -11.04 23.66
N LYS A 530 -18.29 -11.16 23.91
CA LYS A 530 -17.23 -11.26 22.91
C LYS A 530 -16.91 -12.69 22.50
N CYS A 531 -17.36 -13.70 23.26
CA CYS A 531 -17.09 -15.10 22.96
C CYS A 531 -17.77 -15.53 21.66
N PRO A 532 -17.04 -16.20 20.74
CA PRO A 532 -17.61 -16.69 19.49
C PRO A 532 -18.73 -17.71 19.73
N ARG A 533 -19.93 -17.42 19.23
CA ARG A 533 -21.05 -18.38 19.23
C ARG A 533 -20.97 -19.38 18.08
N HIS A 534 -20.41 -18.93 16.96
CA HIS A 534 -20.24 -19.74 15.76
C HIS A 534 -18.75 -19.94 15.47
N ILE A 535 -18.33 -21.19 15.33
CA ILE A 535 -16.94 -21.56 15.04
C ILE A 535 -16.92 -22.40 13.76
N GLU A 536 -16.14 -21.96 12.78
CA GLU A 536 -15.97 -22.67 11.50
C GLU A 536 -14.48 -22.84 11.19
N PHE A 537 -14.06 -24.09 10.96
CA PHE A 537 -12.71 -24.40 10.48
C PHE A 537 -12.65 -24.29 8.96
N VAL A 538 -11.61 -23.63 8.46
CA VAL A 538 -11.36 -23.43 7.03
C VAL A 538 -9.91 -23.77 6.70
N SER A 539 -9.66 -24.17 5.45
CA SER A 539 -8.30 -24.45 4.99
C SER A 539 -7.47 -23.18 4.78
N GLU A 540 -8.14 -22.08 4.41
CA GLU A 540 -7.53 -20.77 4.20
C GLU A 540 -8.55 -19.64 4.38
N LEU A 541 -8.07 -18.45 4.74
CA LEU A 541 -8.88 -17.23 4.79
C LEU A 541 -8.78 -16.47 3.46
N PRO A 542 -9.88 -15.87 2.97
CA PRO A 542 -9.84 -15.03 1.78
C PRO A 542 -9.00 -13.78 2.03
N LYS A 543 -7.98 -13.55 1.19
CA LYS A 543 -7.05 -12.43 1.31
C LYS A 543 -7.01 -11.58 0.05
N SER A 544 -6.73 -10.30 0.23
CA SER A 544 -6.39 -9.39 -0.87
C SER A 544 -5.00 -9.71 -1.44
N ASN A 545 -4.66 -9.09 -2.56
CA ASN A 545 -3.34 -9.24 -3.19
C ASN A 545 -2.18 -8.72 -2.33
N VAL A 546 -2.49 -7.86 -1.35
CA VAL A 546 -1.53 -7.37 -0.35
C VAL A 546 -1.61 -8.15 0.98
N GLY A 547 -2.30 -9.29 1.01
CA GLY A 547 -2.37 -10.19 2.16
C GLY A 547 -3.40 -9.82 3.24
N LYS A 548 -4.24 -8.80 3.02
CA LYS A 548 -5.28 -8.37 3.98
C LYS A 548 -6.49 -9.31 3.91
N ILE A 549 -6.99 -9.77 5.07
CA ILE A 549 -8.20 -10.60 5.17
C ILE A 549 -9.42 -9.83 4.64
N LEU A 550 -10.20 -10.48 3.81
CA LEU A 550 -11.41 -9.95 3.17
C LEU A 550 -12.66 -10.42 3.92
N ARG A 551 -12.97 -9.79 5.08
CA ARG A 551 -14.14 -10.15 5.92
C ARG A 551 -15.46 -10.11 5.16
N GLN A 552 -15.60 -9.24 4.17
CA GLN A 552 -16.80 -9.21 3.33
C GLN A 552 -17.04 -10.54 2.61
N LYS A 553 -15.99 -11.17 2.05
CA LYS A 553 -16.13 -12.50 1.43
C LYS A 553 -16.56 -13.58 2.41
N LEU A 554 -16.15 -13.45 3.69
CA LEU A 554 -16.61 -14.35 4.74
C LEU A 554 -18.08 -14.11 5.09
N ARG A 555 -18.55 -12.85 5.10
CA ARG A 555 -19.98 -12.53 5.26
C ARG A 555 -20.79 -13.04 4.07
N GLU A 556 -20.34 -12.82 2.84
CA GLU A 556 -21.00 -13.33 1.63
C GLU A 556 -21.10 -14.86 1.64
N LYS A 557 -20.01 -15.55 2.06
CA LYS A 557 -20.02 -17.00 2.26
C LYS A 557 -21.05 -17.43 3.30
N HIS A 558 -21.08 -16.76 4.47
CA HIS A 558 -22.03 -17.06 5.52
C HIS A 558 -23.49 -16.92 5.04
N MET A 559 -23.81 -15.83 4.32
CA MET A 559 -25.15 -15.61 3.75
C MET A 559 -25.53 -16.64 2.71
N SER A 560 -24.56 -17.05 1.87
CA SER A 560 -24.76 -18.10 0.87
C SER A 560 -25.06 -19.47 1.51
N ASP A 561 -24.35 -19.78 2.60
CA ASP A 561 -24.48 -21.06 3.31
C ASP A 561 -25.75 -21.09 4.22
N ASN A 562 -26.32 -19.93 4.55
CA ASN A 562 -27.49 -19.76 5.43
C ASN A 562 -28.55 -18.84 4.84
N PRO A 563 -29.21 -19.19 3.73
CA PRO A 563 -30.15 -18.31 3.01
C PRO A 563 -31.44 -17.99 3.80
N GLN A 564 -31.66 -18.61 4.97
CA GLN A 564 -32.84 -18.38 5.83
C GLN A 564 -32.64 -17.27 6.89
N THR A 565 -31.48 -16.64 6.96
CA THR A 565 -31.15 -15.58 7.91
C THR A 565 -31.33 -14.15 7.35
N LEU A 566 -32.10 -14.03 6.27
CA LEU A 566 -32.51 -12.74 5.65
C LEU A 566 -33.88 -12.28 6.16
#